data_bcd12e359428998148b30c060aacb6fb
#
_entry.id   bcd12e359428998148b30c060aacb6fb
#
_cell.length_a   1.000
_cell.length_b   1.000
_cell.length_c   1.000
_cell.angle_alpha   90.00
_cell.angle_beta   90.00
_cell.angle_gamma   90.00
#
_symmetry.space_group_name_H-M   'P 1'
#
loop_
_entity.id
_entity.type
_entity.pdbx_description
1 polymer ?
#
loop_
_entity_poly.entity_id
_entity_poly.type
_entity_poly.pdbx_seq_one_letter_code
_entity_poly.pdbx_strand_id
1 'polypeptide(L)'
;MTLRNHKGSLGSLSSAEWEDFEKTVARIEKAYKDVYGAEPLNWGCYMNHAFRSEPFNPHVHWHIYPRYKVAPVLDGVAYDDSLFGNFYDSEMEKLVDDETVEKIAEKLRSYLS
;
A
#
# COMPACT_ATOMS: atom_id res chain seq x y z
N MET A 1 5.16 1.22 -0.26
CA MET A 1 5.96 2.27 0.44
C MET A 1 7.29 1.68 0.86
N THR A 2 8.39 2.42 0.74
CA THR A 2 9.72 1.92 1.10
C THR A 2 10.47 2.92 1.97
N LEU A 3 11.32 2.42 2.87
CA LEU A 3 12.19 3.24 3.71
C LEU A 3 13.31 3.85 2.83
N ARG A 4 13.68 5.12 3.08
CA ARG A 4 14.77 5.78 2.31
C ARG A 4 16.14 5.23 2.66
N ASN A 5 16.43 5.11 3.94
CA ASN A 5 17.68 4.53 4.40
C ASN A 5 17.60 3.00 4.32
N HIS A 6 18.67 2.36 3.88
CA HIS A 6 18.71 0.90 3.84
C HIS A 6 18.68 0.30 5.25
N LYS A 7 17.65 -0.47 5.54
CA LYS A 7 17.46 -1.23 6.77
C LYS A 7 16.96 -2.63 6.44
N GLY A 8 17.57 -3.63 7.03
CA GLY A 8 17.25 -5.03 6.77
C GLY A 8 16.10 -5.59 7.60
N SER A 9 15.68 -4.90 8.65
CA SER A 9 14.59 -5.34 9.52
C SER A 9 13.85 -4.17 10.17
N LEU A 10 12.57 -4.39 10.54
CA LEU A 10 11.77 -3.40 11.24
C LEU A 10 12.39 -3.00 12.59
N GLY A 11 13.01 -3.94 13.28
CA GLY A 11 13.66 -3.68 14.57
C GLY A 11 14.87 -2.76 14.50
N SER A 12 15.39 -2.48 13.30
CA SER A 12 16.54 -1.58 13.10
C SER A 12 16.15 -0.13 12.79
N LEU A 13 14.86 0.18 12.70
CA LEU A 13 14.38 1.54 12.50
C LEU A 13 14.69 2.41 13.71
N SER A 14 15.13 3.65 13.45
CA SER A 14 15.28 4.67 14.49
C SER A 14 13.93 5.22 14.95
N SER A 15 13.92 5.89 16.11
CA SER A 15 12.71 6.58 16.60
C SER A 15 12.18 7.59 15.59
N ALA A 16 13.07 8.35 14.93
CA ALA A 16 12.68 9.31 13.90
C ALA A 16 12.03 8.64 12.68
N GLU A 17 12.53 7.49 12.25
CA GLU A 17 11.92 6.70 11.15
C GLU A 17 10.55 6.16 11.54
N TRP A 18 10.34 5.76 12.80
CA TRP A 18 9.03 5.36 13.31
C TRP A 18 8.04 6.53 13.37
N GLU A 19 8.48 7.71 13.80
CA GLU A 19 7.65 8.92 13.81
C GLU A 19 7.23 9.33 12.39
N ASP A 20 8.15 9.26 11.43
CA ASP A 20 7.87 9.53 10.02
C ASP A 20 6.91 8.49 9.43
N PHE A 21 7.05 7.23 9.82
CA PHE A 21 6.14 6.16 9.43
C PHE A 21 4.72 6.45 9.92
N GLU A 22 4.54 6.77 11.22
CA GLU A 22 3.24 7.09 11.81
C GLU A 22 2.53 8.23 11.05
N LYS A 23 3.24 9.35 10.83
CA LYS A 23 2.70 10.50 10.09
C LYS A 23 2.34 10.14 8.65
N THR A 24 3.16 9.32 8.01
CA THR A 24 2.95 8.89 6.63
C THR A 24 1.74 7.97 6.53
N VAL A 25 1.59 7.01 7.45
CA VAL A 25 0.43 6.11 7.53
C VAL A 25 -0.85 6.93 7.64
N ALA A 26 -0.92 7.85 8.61
CA ALA A 26 -2.12 8.67 8.82
C ALA A 26 -2.52 9.48 7.57
N ARG A 27 -1.54 10.03 6.85
CA ARG A 27 -1.78 10.77 5.61
C ARG A 27 -2.27 9.87 4.48
N ILE A 28 -1.68 8.70 4.32
CA ILE A 28 -2.04 7.74 3.27
C ILE A 28 -3.43 7.18 3.53
N GLU A 29 -3.74 6.77 4.75
CA GLU A 29 -5.07 6.26 5.11
C GLU A 29 -6.16 7.29 4.83
N LYS A 30 -5.93 8.55 5.26
CA LYS A 30 -6.85 9.64 4.97
C LYS A 30 -7.03 9.86 3.47
N ALA A 31 -5.95 9.85 2.70
CA ALA A 31 -6.00 10.05 1.25
C ALA A 31 -6.83 8.95 0.55
N TYR A 32 -6.57 7.69 0.85
CA TYR A 32 -7.31 6.58 0.25
C TYR A 32 -8.80 6.59 0.66
N LYS A 33 -9.08 6.94 1.91
CA LYS A 33 -10.46 7.08 2.39
C LYS A 33 -11.20 8.20 1.65
N ASP A 34 -10.60 9.39 1.58
CA ASP A 34 -11.27 10.58 1.03
C ASP A 34 -11.38 10.52 -0.50
N VAL A 35 -10.38 9.93 -1.17
CA VAL A 35 -10.33 9.87 -2.65
C VAL A 35 -11.09 8.69 -3.21
N TYR A 36 -11.02 7.53 -2.56
CA TYR A 36 -11.54 6.27 -3.08
C TYR A 36 -12.51 5.54 -2.15
N GLY A 37 -12.76 6.05 -0.95
CA GLY A 37 -13.63 5.40 0.02
C GLY A 37 -13.05 4.12 0.63
N ALA A 38 -11.74 3.94 0.56
CA ALA A 38 -11.09 2.76 1.14
C ALA A 38 -11.05 2.83 2.67
N GLU A 39 -11.51 1.77 3.31
CA GLU A 39 -11.45 1.56 4.76
C GLU A 39 -11.78 0.10 5.10
N PRO A 40 -10.89 -0.66 5.78
CA PRO A 40 -9.55 -0.27 6.23
C PRO A 40 -8.50 -0.30 5.14
N LEU A 41 -7.29 0.22 5.45
CA LEU A 41 -6.06 -0.12 4.75
C LEU A 41 -5.31 -1.16 5.56
N ASN A 42 -4.97 -2.29 4.95
CA ASN A 42 -4.13 -3.30 5.58
C ASN A 42 -2.66 -3.02 5.26
N TRP A 43 -1.80 -3.13 6.24
CA TRP A 43 -0.37 -2.88 6.13
C TRP A 43 0.42 -4.14 6.43
N GLY A 44 1.43 -4.41 5.64
CA GLY A 44 2.33 -5.52 5.88
C GLY A 44 3.76 -5.22 5.44
N CYS A 45 4.73 -5.64 6.25
CA CYS A 45 6.14 -5.59 5.89
C CYS A 45 6.63 -7.01 5.67
N TYR A 46 6.76 -7.39 4.40
CA TYR A 46 7.13 -8.74 3.99
C TYR A 46 8.49 -8.72 3.30
N MET A 47 9.44 -9.47 3.83
CA MET A 47 10.82 -9.49 3.37
C MET A 47 11.18 -10.80 2.63
N ASN A 48 10.20 -11.63 2.35
CA ASN A 48 10.39 -13.02 1.92
C ASN A 48 11.26 -13.17 0.66
N HIS A 49 11.06 -12.33 -0.35
CA HIS A 49 11.76 -12.44 -1.62
C HIS A 49 13.27 -12.24 -1.49
N ALA A 50 13.70 -11.36 -0.56
CA ALA A 50 15.11 -11.12 -0.31
C ALA A 50 15.86 -12.33 0.23
N PHE A 51 15.16 -13.36 0.71
CA PHE A 51 15.71 -14.57 1.27
C PHE A 51 15.64 -15.79 0.33
N ARG A 52 15.24 -15.59 -0.93
CA ARG A 52 15.17 -16.68 -1.92
C ARG A 52 16.54 -17.11 -2.42
N SER A 53 17.51 -16.19 -2.45
CA SER A 53 18.87 -16.46 -2.92
C SER A 53 19.88 -15.58 -2.20
N GLU A 54 21.09 -16.13 -1.97
CA GLU A 54 22.20 -15.37 -1.40
C GLU A 54 22.93 -14.53 -2.47
N PRO A 55 23.57 -13.40 -2.09
CA PRO A 55 23.58 -12.83 -0.74
C PRO A 55 22.23 -12.19 -0.40
N PHE A 56 21.74 -12.43 0.81
CA PHE A 56 20.48 -11.83 1.29
C PHE A 56 20.67 -10.32 1.48
N ASN A 57 19.80 -9.54 0.88
CA ASN A 57 19.81 -8.07 1.00
C ASN A 57 18.41 -7.51 1.20
N PRO A 58 17.75 -7.82 2.32
CA PRO A 58 16.43 -7.31 2.60
C PRO A 58 16.45 -5.80 2.80
N HIS A 59 15.39 -5.13 2.35
CA HIS A 59 15.17 -3.71 2.55
C HIS A 59 13.75 -3.48 3.04
N VAL A 60 13.61 -2.78 4.16
CA VAL A 60 12.30 -2.52 4.79
C VAL A 60 11.39 -1.75 3.83
N HIS A 61 10.26 -2.37 3.51
CA HIS A 61 9.19 -1.79 2.72
C HIS A 61 7.84 -2.32 3.17
N TRP A 62 6.78 -1.55 2.92
CA TRP A 62 5.42 -1.94 3.29
C TRP A 62 4.55 -2.10 2.05
N HIS A 63 3.80 -3.17 2.06
CA HIS A 63 2.66 -3.37 1.18
C HIS A 63 1.43 -2.72 1.80
N ILE A 64 0.59 -2.13 0.97
CA ILE A 64 -0.64 -1.47 1.39
C ILE A 64 -1.77 -2.08 0.57
N TYR A 65 -2.77 -2.60 1.26
CA TYR A 65 -3.95 -3.21 0.65
C TYR A 65 -5.19 -2.40 1.04
N PRO A 66 -5.61 -1.42 0.23
CA PRO A 66 -6.86 -0.71 0.45
C PRO A 66 -8.04 -1.66 0.28
N ARG A 67 -8.97 -1.63 1.23
CA ARG A 67 -10.15 -2.48 1.18
C ARG A 67 -11.40 -1.62 0.96
N TYR A 68 -12.37 -2.18 0.25
CA TYR A 68 -13.51 -1.42 -0.23
C TYR A 68 -14.84 -2.13 0.09
N LYS A 69 -15.63 -1.54 0.99
CA LYS A 69 -17.00 -1.98 1.23
C LYS A 69 -17.93 -1.64 0.04
N VAL A 70 -17.64 -0.51 -0.61
CA VAL A 70 -18.33 -0.07 -1.83
C VAL A 70 -17.27 0.02 -2.93
N ALA A 71 -17.53 -0.63 -4.05
CA ALA A 71 -16.61 -0.67 -5.18
C ALA A 71 -16.23 0.74 -5.66
N PRO A 72 -14.94 1.11 -5.66
CA PRO A 72 -14.52 2.35 -6.30
C PRO A 72 -14.73 2.25 -7.81
N VAL A 73 -15.03 3.38 -8.43
CA VAL A 73 -15.22 3.48 -9.88
C VAL A 73 -14.07 4.28 -10.48
N LEU A 74 -13.36 3.70 -11.44
CA LEU A 74 -12.28 4.33 -12.19
C LEU A 74 -12.64 4.28 -13.69
N ASP A 75 -12.71 5.43 -14.33
CA ASP A 75 -13.04 5.55 -15.76
C ASP A 75 -14.31 4.75 -16.16
N GLY A 76 -15.33 4.76 -15.30
CA GLY A 76 -16.59 4.04 -15.53
C GLY A 76 -16.57 2.55 -15.20
N VAL A 77 -15.44 2.01 -14.76
CA VAL A 77 -15.29 0.60 -14.34
C VAL A 77 -15.32 0.50 -12.82
N ALA A 78 -16.21 -0.34 -12.31
CA ALA A 78 -16.28 -0.65 -10.88
C ALA A 78 -15.33 -1.79 -10.51
N TYR A 79 -14.57 -1.60 -9.43
CA TYR A 79 -13.63 -2.60 -8.89
C TYR A 79 -14.13 -3.12 -7.55
N ASP A 80 -14.80 -4.26 -7.59
CA ASP A 80 -15.40 -4.88 -6.41
C ASP A 80 -14.35 -5.60 -5.54
N ASP A 81 -14.42 -5.37 -4.22
CA ASP A 81 -13.68 -6.14 -3.22
C ASP A 81 -14.60 -7.24 -2.66
N SER A 82 -14.71 -8.34 -3.37
CA SER A 82 -15.59 -9.47 -3.00
C SER A 82 -15.19 -10.15 -1.70
N LEU A 83 -13.97 -9.92 -1.22
CA LEU A 83 -13.44 -10.46 0.04
C LEU A 83 -13.46 -9.43 1.18
N PHE A 84 -14.15 -8.30 1.01
CA PHE A 84 -14.23 -7.29 2.09
C PHE A 84 -14.63 -7.92 3.43
N GLY A 85 -13.89 -7.58 4.48
CA GLY A 85 -14.05 -8.19 5.81
C GLY A 85 -13.27 -9.49 6.02
N ASN A 86 -12.60 -10.03 5.00
CA ASN A 86 -11.72 -11.19 5.04
C ASN A 86 -10.31 -10.80 4.57
N PHE A 87 -9.36 -11.72 4.74
CA PHE A 87 -8.00 -11.52 4.23
C PHE A 87 -8.01 -11.34 2.71
N TYR A 88 -7.10 -10.49 2.24
CA TYR A 88 -6.83 -10.34 0.82
C TYR A 88 -6.26 -11.66 0.24
N ASP A 89 -6.78 -12.05 -0.93
CA ASP A 89 -6.30 -13.20 -1.69
C ASP A 89 -5.73 -12.72 -3.03
N SER A 90 -4.44 -12.96 -3.24
CA SER A 90 -3.75 -12.55 -4.47
C SER A 90 -4.27 -13.28 -5.73
N GLU A 91 -4.90 -14.44 -5.59
CA GLU A 91 -5.53 -15.14 -6.71
C GLU A 91 -6.76 -14.41 -7.24
N MET A 92 -7.33 -13.48 -6.45
CA MET A 92 -8.47 -12.63 -6.82
C MET A 92 -8.05 -11.29 -7.42
N GLU A 93 -6.76 -11.06 -7.67
CA GLU A 93 -6.27 -9.82 -8.24
C GLU A 93 -6.86 -9.54 -9.63
N LYS A 94 -7.29 -8.30 -9.82
CA LYS A 94 -7.60 -7.74 -11.13
C LYS A 94 -6.50 -6.76 -11.49
N LEU A 95 -5.65 -7.13 -12.42
CA LEU A 95 -4.61 -6.24 -12.92
C LEU A 95 -5.25 -5.12 -13.73
N VAL A 96 -4.79 -3.92 -13.50
CA VAL A 96 -5.12 -2.73 -14.31
C VAL A 96 -3.90 -2.34 -15.14
N ASP A 97 -4.12 -1.62 -16.23
CA ASP A 97 -3.02 -1.13 -17.07
C ASP A 97 -2.24 0.00 -16.42
N ASP A 98 -1.06 0.30 -16.95
CA ASP A 98 -0.16 1.31 -16.42
C ASP A 98 -0.78 2.71 -16.45
N GLU A 99 -1.63 3.01 -17.42
CA GLU A 99 -2.34 4.29 -17.50
C GLU A 99 -3.30 4.46 -16.32
N THR A 100 -4.04 3.43 -15.99
CA THR A 100 -4.93 3.41 -14.83
C THR A 100 -4.15 3.56 -13.51
N VAL A 101 -3.00 2.87 -13.40
CA VAL A 101 -2.11 3.00 -12.22
C VAL A 101 -1.63 4.43 -12.07
N GLU A 102 -1.19 5.08 -13.17
CA GLU A 102 -0.71 6.46 -13.11
C GLU A 102 -1.83 7.45 -12.72
N LYS A 103 -3.03 7.29 -13.26
CA LYS A 103 -4.20 8.11 -12.87
C LYS A 103 -4.52 7.99 -11.38
N ILE A 104 -4.45 6.79 -10.82
CA ILE A 104 -4.62 6.56 -9.38
C ILE A 104 -3.54 7.32 -8.59
N ALA A 105 -2.28 7.17 -9.02
CA ALA A 105 -1.14 7.80 -8.36
C ALA A 105 -1.21 9.33 -8.42
N GLU A 106 -1.54 9.91 -9.58
CA GLU A 106 -1.71 11.36 -9.76
C GLU A 106 -2.80 11.93 -8.86
N LYS A 107 -3.95 11.26 -8.79
CA LYS A 107 -5.05 11.70 -7.94
C LYS A 107 -4.68 11.70 -6.46
N LEU A 108 -3.97 10.67 -6.00
CA LEU A 108 -3.45 10.62 -4.63
C LEU A 108 -2.37 11.67 -4.37
N ARG A 109 -1.43 11.87 -5.30
CA ARG A 109 -0.41 12.93 -5.19
C ARG A 109 -1.05 14.31 -5.08
N SER A 110 -2.02 14.62 -5.92
CA SER A 110 -2.75 15.90 -5.89
C SER A 110 -3.44 16.14 -4.55
N TYR A 111 -4.01 15.10 -3.95
CA TYR A 111 -4.62 15.17 -2.64
C TYR A 111 -3.60 15.40 -1.52
N LEU A 112 -2.42 14.79 -1.63
CA LEU A 112 -1.35 14.83 -0.62
C LEU A 112 -0.46 16.09 -0.70
N SER A 113 -0.58 16.85 -1.77
CA SER A 113 0.23 18.06 -2.01
C SER A 113 -0.08 19.22 -1.07
#